data_74e1af51d2e192ffcc475a1e9fa2680a
#
_entry.id   74e1af51d2e192ffcc475a1e9fa2680a
#
_cell.length_a   1.000
_cell.length_b   1.000
_cell.length_c   1.000
_cell.angle_alpha   90.00
_cell.angle_beta   90.00
_cell.angle_gamma   90.00
#
_symmetry.space_group_name_H-M   'P 1'
#
loop_
_entity.id
_entity.type
_entity.pdbx_description
1 polymer ?
#
loop_
_entity_poly.entity_id
_entity_poly.type
_entity_poly.pdbx_seq_one_letter_code
_entity_poly.pdbx_strand_id
1 'polypeptide(L)'
;KGIDAKKLAFVMELKNIKRGRIKEYADKFGCQYKAGEKPWSIKCDCAFPSATQNEISGEDAKVLLANGCFVISEGANMPSTPDAIDQYLEKKILYGPGKAANAGGVATSGLEMTQNAQRLPWGRDEVDMRLRMIMTDIHANCVKYGEKDGFVNYVNGANIAGFVKVSDAMTQQGIY
;
A
#
# COMPACT_ATOMS: atom_id res chain seq x y z
N LYS A 1 -15.67 -0.35 -17.81
CA LYS A 1 -14.34 -0.38 -18.43
C LYS A 1 -13.36 0.34 -17.50
N GLY A 2 -12.17 -0.25 -17.30
CA GLY A 2 -11.14 0.30 -16.42
C GLY A 2 -10.58 1.65 -16.87
N ILE A 3 -9.56 2.15 -16.13
CA ILE A 3 -8.83 3.37 -16.44
C ILE A 3 -7.72 3.01 -17.44
N ASP A 4 -7.81 3.55 -18.65
CA ASP A 4 -6.76 3.48 -19.66
C ASP A 4 -5.81 4.70 -19.59
N ALA A 5 -4.76 4.74 -20.40
CA ALA A 5 -3.78 5.82 -20.40
C ALA A 5 -4.41 7.21 -20.62
N LYS A 6 -5.44 7.32 -21.49
CA LYS A 6 -6.14 8.58 -21.76
C LYS A 6 -6.92 9.07 -20.56
N LYS A 7 -7.61 8.16 -19.88
CA LYS A 7 -8.36 8.48 -18.66
C LYS A 7 -7.42 8.83 -17.51
N LEU A 8 -6.30 8.10 -17.39
CA LEU A 8 -5.27 8.42 -16.40
C LEU A 8 -4.68 9.81 -16.63
N ALA A 9 -4.32 10.16 -17.87
CA ALA A 9 -3.80 11.48 -18.21
C ALA A 9 -4.80 12.59 -17.81
N PHE A 10 -6.10 12.36 -18.06
CA PHE A 10 -7.13 13.30 -17.64
C PHE A 10 -7.21 13.46 -16.12
N VAL A 11 -7.15 12.35 -15.36
CA VAL A 11 -7.16 12.40 -13.89
C VAL A 11 -5.93 13.15 -13.38
N MET A 12 -4.76 12.89 -13.95
CA MET A 12 -3.52 13.59 -13.58
C MET A 12 -3.62 15.11 -13.81
N GLU A 13 -4.11 15.52 -14.98
CA GLU A 13 -4.36 16.94 -15.28
C GLU A 13 -5.39 17.54 -14.32
N LEU A 14 -6.53 16.85 -14.12
CA LEU A 14 -7.60 17.29 -13.23
C LEU A 14 -7.10 17.50 -11.80
N LYS A 15 -6.34 16.53 -11.26
CA LYS A 15 -5.90 16.57 -9.86
C LYS A 15 -4.69 17.47 -9.64
N ASN A 16 -3.69 17.38 -10.49
CA ASN A 16 -2.39 18.03 -10.26
C ASN A 16 -2.33 19.46 -10.78
N ILE A 17 -3.06 19.76 -11.88
CA ILE A 17 -3.03 21.08 -12.53
C ILE A 17 -4.27 21.88 -12.16
N LYS A 18 -5.46 21.35 -12.46
CA LYS A 18 -6.73 22.05 -12.26
C LYS A 18 -7.22 22.06 -10.82
N ARG A 19 -6.66 21.17 -9.96
CA ARG A 19 -7.12 20.98 -8.57
C ARG A 19 -8.62 20.64 -8.45
N GLY A 20 -9.18 20.07 -9.51
CA GLY A 20 -10.60 19.72 -9.64
C GLY A 20 -11.02 18.51 -8.80
N ARG A 21 -12.30 18.19 -8.87
CA ARG A 21 -12.92 17.09 -8.14
C ARG A 21 -13.16 15.89 -9.06
N ILE A 22 -13.11 14.69 -8.49
CA ILE A 22 -13.28 13.44 -9.27
C ILE A 22 -14.67 13.32 -9.93
N LYS A 23 -15.67 14.09 -9.47
CA LYS A 23 -16.97 14.22 -10.13
C LYS A 23 -16.83 14.62 -11.60
N GLU A 24 -15.91 15.54 -11.91
CA GLU A 24 -15.65 15.98 -13.29
C GLU A 24 -15.14 14.83 -14.20
N TYR A 25 -14.41 13.86 -13.61
CA TYR A 25 -14.05 12.65 -14.33
C TYR A 25 -15.28 11.79 -14.64
N ALA A 26 -16.15 11.61 -13.65
CA ALA A 26 -17.38 10.84 -13.83
C ALA A 26 -18.31 11.46 -14.88
N ASP A 27 -18.49 12.76 -14.84
CA ASP A 27 -19.30 13.52 -15.81
C ASP A 27 -18.72 13.37 -17.23
N LYS A 28 -17.39 13.44 -17.38
CA LYS A 28 -16.73 13.34 -18.69
C LYS A 28 -16.77 11.94 -19.30
N PHE A 29 -16.62 10.89 -18.50
CA PHE A 29 -16.52 9.53 -18.99
C PHE A 29 -17.77 8.67 -18.78
N GLY A 30 -18.86 9.28 -18.28
CA GLY A 30 -20.14 8.58 -18.05
C GLY A 30 -20.04 7.50 -16.97
N CYS A 31 -19.24 7.74 -15.91
CA CYS A 31 -19.08 6.83 -14.79
C CYS A 31 -20.04 7.17 -13.66
N GLN A 32 -20.38 6.16 -12.85
CA GLN A 32 -21.13 6.43 -11.61
C GLN A 32 -20.28 7.26 -10.64
N TYR A 33 -20.91 8.20 -10.01
CA TYR A 33 -20.33 9.00 -8.92
C TYR A 33 -21.28 8.99 -7.73
N LYS A 34 -20.77 8.65 -6.57
CA LYS A 34 -21.50 8.64 -5.31
C LYS A 34 -20.94 9.72 -4.39
N ALA A 35 -21.68 10.80 -4.23
CA ALA A 35 -21.24 11.92 -3.42
C ALA A 35 -21.28 11.57 -1.92
N GLY A 36 -20.18 11.81 -1.21
CA GLY A 36 -20.09 11.57 0.23
C GLY A 36 -20.03 10.11 0.66
N GLU A 37 -20.02 9.17 -0.28
CA GLU A 37 -19.88 7.73 0.02
C GLU A 37 -18.45 7.26 -0.17
N LYS A 38 -18.06 6.23 0.63
CA LYS A 38 -16.83 5.48 0.45
C LYS A 38 -17.03 4.40 -0.62
N PRO A 39 -15.98 4.00 -1.36
CA PRO A 39 -16.10 3.01 -2.44
C PRO A 39 -16.23 1.55 -1.96
N TRP A 40 -16.11 1.29 -0.68
CA TRP A 40 -15.95 -0.07 -0.11
C TRP A 40 -17.20 -0.95 -0.27
N SER A 41 -18.35 -0.37 -0.58
CA SER A 41 -19.58 -1.12 -0.92
C SER A 41 -19.58 -1.71 -2.34
N ILE A 42 -18.63 -1.31 -3.19
CA ILE A 42 -18.55 -1.78 -4.58
C ILE A 42 -17.83 -3.12 -4.63
N LYS A 43 -18.42 -4.12 -5.28
CA LYS A 43 -17.79 -5.42 -5.45
C LYS A 43 -16.47 -5.31 -6.21
N CYS A 44 -15.41 -5.84 -5.63
CA CYS A 44 -14.07 -5.89 -6.22
C CYS A 44 -13.31 -7.13 -5.72
N ASP A 45 -12.32 -7.55 -6.47
CA ASP A 45 -11.40 -8.63 -6.10
C ASP A 45 -10.28 -8.10 -5.21
N CYS A 46 -9.83 -6.87 -5.48
CA CYS A 46 -8.72 -6.23 -4.79
C CYS A 46 -9.11 -4.81 -4.35
N ALA A 47 -8.68 -4.39 -3.16
CA ALA A 47 -8.83 -3.04 -2.66
C ALA A 47 -7.46 -2.42 -2.30
N PHE A 48 -7.25 -1.18 -2.72
CA PHE A 48 -5.99 -0.44 -2.49
C PHE A 48 -6.28 0.89 -1.79
N PRO A 49 -6.55 0.87 -0.47
CA PRO A 49 -6.81 2.09 0.28
C PRO A 49 -5.56 2.97 0.31
N SER A 50 -5.66 4.15 -0.31
CA SER A 50 -4.50 5.02 -0.55
C SER A 50 -4.78 6.50 -0.25
N ALA A 51 -5.88 6.81 0.44
CA ALA A 51 -6.28 8.19 0.71
C ALA A 51 -5.83 8.67 2.09
N THR A 52 -6.45 8.15 3.15
CA THR A 52 -6.24 8.67 4.51
C THR A 52 -6.17 7.56 5.55
N GLN A 53 -5.66 7.93 6.72
CA GLN A 53 -5.71 7.10 7.92
C GLN A 53 -7.15 6.77 8.31
N ASN A 54 -7.39 5.54 8.76
CA ASN A 54 -8.69 5.06 9.25
C ASN A 54 -9.85 5.21 8.22
N GLU A 55 -9.55 5.08 6.93
CA GLU A 55 -10.60 5.17 5.91
C GLU A 55 -11.44 3.90 5.78
N ILE A 56 -10.95 2.74 6.24
CA ILE A 56 -11.69 1.47 6.30
C ILE A 56 -11.96 1.12 7.75
N SER A 57 -13.22 1.17 8.15
CA SER A 57 -13.69 0.69 9.45
C SER A 57 -13.95 -0.81 9.44
N GLY A 58 -14.21 -1.41 10.62
CA GLY A 58 -14.62 -2.81 10.72
C GLY A 58 -15.91 -3.11 9.93
N GLU A 59 -16.86 -2.18 9.87
CA GLU A 59 -18.07 -2.35 9.07
C GLU A 59 -17.77 -2.30 7.57
N ASP A 60 -16.91 -1.38 7.11
CA ASP A 60 -16.45 -1.33 5.72
C ASP A 60 -15.72 -2.65 5.33
N ALA A 61 -14.92 -3.19 6.25
CA ALA A 61 -14.21 -4.47 6.07
C ALA A 61 -15.18 -5.64 5.90
N LYS A 62 -16.24 -5.73 6.72
CA LYS A 62 -17.28 -6.76 6.57
C LYS A 62 -17.91 -6.72 5.18
N VAL A 63 -18.22 -5.53 4.69
CA VAL A 63 -18.82 -5.35 3.36
C VAL A 63 -17.85 -5.78 2.25
N LEU A 64 -16.58 -5.37 2.32
CA LEU A 64 -15.54 -5.78 1.36
C LEU A 64 -15.39 -7.30 1.30
N LEU A 65 -15.30 -7.96 2.47
CA LEU A 65 -15.15 -9.41 2.59
C LEU A 65 -16.40 -10.14 2.10
N ALA A 66 -17.60 -9.66 2.43
CA ALA A 66 -18.86 -10.22 1.95
C ALA A 66 -19.01 -10.10 0.43
N ASN A 67 -18.46 -9.06 -0.18
CA ASN A 67 -18.42 -8.85 -1.62
C ASN A 67 -17.36 -9.69 -2.35
N GLY A 68 -16.56 -10.49 -1.63
CA GLY A 68 -15.56 -11.39 -2.19
C GLY A 68 -14.19 -10.76 -2.42
N CYS A 69 -13.90 -9.61 -1.83
CA CYS A 69 -12.55 -9.03 -1.87
C CYS A 69 -11.57 -9.97 -1.16
N PHE A 70 -10.53 -10.41 -1.85
CA PHE A 70 -9.54 -11.36 -1.33
C PHE A 70 -8.12 -10.81 -1.25
N VAL A 71 -7.89 -9.59 -1.74
CA VAL A 71 -6.61 -8.85 -1.61
C VAL A 71 -6.89 -7.45 -1.12
N ILE A 72 -6.22 -7.05 -0.04
CA ILE A 72 -6.18 -5.66 0.42
C ILE A 72 -4.71 -5.26 0.59
N SER A 73 -4.27 -4.21 -0.09
CA SER A 73 -2.90 -3.71 0.02
C SER A 73 -2.90 -2.19 0.26
N GLU A 74 -2.36 -1.79 1.38
CA GLU A 74 -2.46 -0.43 1.89
C GLU A 74 -1.42 0.51 1.26
N GLY A 75 -1.88 1.49 0.47
CA GLY A 75 -1.03 2.55 -0.07
C GLY A 75 -0.91 3.76 0.86
N ALA A 76 -1.89 3.99 1.74
CA ALA A 76 -1.85 5.03 2.75
C ALA A 76 -1.19 4.54 4.05
N ASN A 77 -0.92 5.47 4.98
CA ASN A 77 -0.49 5.14 6.32
C ASN A 77 -1.70 4.74 7.17
N MET A 78 -1.73 3.48 7.62
CA MET A 78 -2.74 2.96 8.53
C MET A 78 -4.20 3.25 8.07
N PRO A 79 -4.58 2.92 6.82
CA PRO A 79 -5.92 3.21 6.34
C PRO A 79 -7.01 2.31 6.93
N SER A 80 -6.65 1.08 7.35
CA SER A 80 -7.59 0.18 8.02
C SER A 80 -7.49 0.32 9.53
N THR A 81 -8.64 0.33 10.20
CA THR A 81 -8.72 0.30 11.66
C THR A 81 -8.32 -1.09 12.21
N PRO A 82 -7.90 -1.22 13.49
CA PRO A 82 -7.50 -2.51 14.05
C PRO A 82 -8.58 -3.60 13.92
N ASP A 83 -9.84 -3.26 14.15
CA ASP A 83 -10.97 -4.17 13.99
C ASP A 83 -11.22 -4.62 12.53
N ALA A 84 -10.84 -3.80 11.55
CA ALA A 84 -10.83 -4.20 10.15
C ALA A 84 -9.71 -5.20 9.87
N ILE A 85 -8.50 -4.94 10.39
CA ILE A 85 -7.33 -5.81 10.23
C ILE A 85 -7.60 -7.20 10.85
N ASP A 86 -8.19 -7.25 12.03
CA ASP A 86 -8.54 -8.50 12.69
C ASP A 86 -9.44 -9.37 11.82
N GLN A 87 -10.43 -8.77 11.15
CA GLN A 87 -11.32 -9.48 10.22
C GLN A 87 -10.59 -10.00 8.98
N TYR A 88 -9.62 -9.25 8.44
CA TYR A 88 -8.80 -9.72 7.30
C TYR A 88 -7.98 -10.95 7.68
N LEU A 89 -7.38 -10.93 8.86
CA LEU A 89 -6.56 -12.03 9.37
C LEU A 89 -7.42 -13.27 9.70
N GLU A 90 -8.59 -13.07 10.31
CA GLU A 90 -9.55 -14.14 10.59
C GLU A 90 -10.02 -14.84 9.30
N LYS A 91 -10.33 -14.06 8.27
CA LYS A 91 -10.75 -14.57 6.95
C LYS A 91 -9.60 -15.07 6.10
N LYS A 92 -8.36 -14.91 6.56
CA LYS A 92 -7.13 -15.33 5.85
C LYS A 92 -7.06 -14.79 4.43
N ILE A 93 -7.48 -13.56 4.19
CA ILE A 93 -7.27 -12.89 2.91
C ILE A 93 -5.83 -12.42 2.77
N LEU A 94 -5.37 -12.12 1.56
CA LEU A 94 -4.06 -11.51 1.34
C LEU A 94 -4.10 -10.03 1.74
N TYR A 95 -3.52 -9.73 2.90
CA TYR A 95 -3.48 -8.39 3.44
C TYR A 95 -2.05 -7.86 3.55
N GLY A 96 -1.73 -6.85 2.74
CA GLY A 96 -0.46 -6.12 2.78
C GLY A 96 -0.57 -4.87 3.65
N PRO A 97 -0.03 -4.88 4.88
CA PRO A 97 -0.14 -3.74 5.80
C PRO A 97 0.67 -2.53 5.30
N GLY A 98 0.20 -1.32 5.57
CA GLY A 98 0.83 -0.08 5.13
C GLY A 98 2.32 0.00 5.41
N LYS A 99 2.74 -0.43 6.60
CA LYS A 99 4.17 -0.44 7.00
C LYS A 99 5.11 -1.21 6.03
N ALA A 100 4.57 -2.14 5.24
CA ALA A 100 5.31 -2.86 4.20
C ALA A 100 4.89 -2.42 2.80
N ALA A 101 3.58 -2.37 2.52
CA ALA A 101 3.05 -2.11 1.19
C ALA A 101 3.32 -0.67 0.71
N ASN A 102 3.33 0.32 1.59
CA ASN A 102 3.60 1.72 1.24
C ASN A 102 5.08 2.15 1.41
N ALA A 103 5.97 1.23 1.75
CA ALA A 103 7.38 1.54 2.00
C ALA A 103 8.12 2.14 0.80
N GLY A 104 7.55 2.07 -0.41
CA GLY A 104 8.12 2.66 -1.61
C GLY A 104 8.33 4.17 -1.53
N GLY A 105 7.45 4.88 -0.85
CA GLY A 105 7.60 6.33 -0.63
C GLY A 105 8.85 6.68 0.17
N VAL A 106 9.02 6.07 1.34
CA VAL A 106 10.20 6.30 2.18
C VAL A 106 11.48 5.73 1.56
N ALA A 107 11.38 4.62 0.84
CA ALA A 107 12.52 4.06 0.11
C ALA A 107 13.05 5.04 -0.95
N THR A 108 12.16 5.69 -1.71
CA THR A 108 12.53 6.71 -2.69
C THR A 108 13.19 7.91 -2.02
N SER A 109 12.70 8.35 -0.86
CA SER A 109 13.36 9.41 -0.08
C SER A 109 14.78 9.00 0.36
N GLY A 110 14.96 7.74 0.78
CA GLY A 110 16.29 7.20 1.09
C GLY A 110 17.23 7.18 -0.11
N LEU A 111 16.72 6.84 -1.29
CA LEU A 111 17.49 6.89 -2.55
C LEU A 111 17.87 8.35 -2.91
N GLU A 112 16.95 9.29 -2.71
CA GLU A 112 17.24 10.72 -2.90
C GLU A 112 18.37 11.20 -1.96
N MET A 113 18.29 10.87 -0.68
CA MET A 113 19.34 11.19 0.29
C MET A 113 20.69 10.58 -0.12
N THR A 114 20.69 9.37 -0.67
CA THR A 114 21.90 8.70 -1.16
C THR A 114 22.51 9.44 -2.35
N GLN A 115 21.71 9.84 -3.34
CA GLN A 115 22.16 10.66 -4.47
C GLN A 115 22.77 11.98 -3.99
N ASN A 116 22.10 12.65 -3.06
CA ASN A 116 22.57 13.92 -2.51
C ASN A 116 23.92 13.75 -1.79
N ALA A 117 24.09 12.69 -1.01
CA ALA A 117 25.35 12.39 -0.32
C ALA A 117 26.49 12.08 -1.29
N GLN A 118 26.20 11.34 -2.36
CA GLN A 118 27.18 11.01 -3.41
C GLN A 118 27.45 12.17 -4.37
N ARG A 119 26.55 13.17 -4.42
CA ARG A 119 26.58 14.30 -5.38
C ARG A 119 26.53 13.84 -6.83
N LEU A 120 25.90 12.70 -7.11
CA LEU A 120 25.74 12.12 -8.42
C LEU A 120 24.26 11.88 -8.70
N PRO A 121 23.67 12.44 -9.77
CA PRO A 121 22.30 12.16 -10.15
C PRO A 121 22.19 10.77 -10.79
N TRP A 122 21.16 10.05 -10.43
CA TRP A 122 20.78 8.80 -11.10
C TRP A 122 19.68 9.06 -12.12
N GLY A 123 19.70 8.29 -13.20
CA GLY A 123 18.61 8.29 -14.17
C GLY A 123 17.33 7.68 -13.58
N ARG A 124 16.21 7.98 -14.22
CA ARG A 124 14.89 7.47 -13.81
C ARG A 124 14.86 5.94 -13.71
N ASP A 125 15.42 5.26 -14.70
CA ASP A 125 15.39 3.79 -14.79
C ASP A 125 16.22 3.15 -13.66
N GLU A 126 17.32 3.78 -13.27
CA GLU A 126 18.13 3.32 -12.14
C GLU A 126 17.37 3.46 -10.81
N VAL A 127 16.70 4.59 -10.60
CA VAL A 127 15.88 4.79 -9.39
C VAL A 127 14.73 3.78 -9.35
N ASP A 128 14.03 3.56 -10.46
CA ASP A 128 12.94 2.58 -10.55
C ASP A 128 13.43 1.15 -10.30
N MET A 129 14.57 0.77 -10.86
CA MET A 129 15.19 -0.52 -10.62
C MET A 129 15.52 -0.73 -9.13
N ARG A 130 16.15 0.25 -8.49
CA ARG A 130 16.49 0.18 -7.07
C ARG A 130 15.24 0.09 -6.18
N LEU A 131 14.21 0.88 -6.51
CA LEU A 131 12.93 0.83 -5.80
C LEU A 131 12.28 -0.55 -5.93
N ARG A 132 12.26 -1.13 -7.12
CA ARG A 132 11.74 -2.49 -7.34
C ARG A 132 12.49 -3.54 -6.52
N MET A 133 13.81 -3.47 -6.48
CA MET A 133 14.62 -4.37 -5.65
C MET A 133 14.24 -4.25 -4.17
N ILE A 134 14.17 -3.03 -3.64
CA ILE A 134 13.79 -2.79 -2.24
C ILE A 134 12.40 -3.36 -1.93
N MET A 135 11.42 -3.10 -2.79
CA MET A 135 10.05 -3.60 -2.56
C MET A 135 9.96 -5.13 -2.68
N THR A 136 10.73 -5.73 -3.59
CA THR A 136 10.82 -7.19 -3.71
C THR A 136 11.42 -7.82 -2.46
N ASP A 137 12.48 -7.23 -1.92
CA ASP A 137 13.13 -7.69 -0.69
C ASP A 137 12.20 -7.55 0.54
N ILE A 138 11.45 -6.45 0.63
CA ILE A 138 10.44 -6.25 1.68
C ILE A 138 9.38 -7.36 1.60
N HIS A 139 8.85 -7.64 0.41
CA HIS A 139 7.88 -8.71 0.21
C HIS A 139 8.46 -10.07 0.60
N ALA A 140 9.65 -10.41 0.11
CA ALA A 140 10.33 -11.66 0.42
C ALA A 140 10.53 -11.85 1.93
N ASN A 141 10.93 -10.80 2.64
CA ASN A 141 11.07 -10.84 4.10
C ASN A 141 9.72 -11.01 4.81
N CYS A 142 8.66 -10.35 4.34
CA CYS A 142 7.32 -10.55 4.90
C CYS A 142 6.85 -11.99 4.73
N VAL A 143 7.08 -12.60 3.56
CA VAL A 143 6.77 -14.01 3.31
C VAL A 143 7.60 -14.92 4.22
N LYS A 144 8.93 -14.74 4.23
CA LYS A 144 9.87 -15.55 5.01
C LYS A 144 9.49 -15.66 6.50
N TYR A 145 9.07 -14.58 7.10
CA TYR A 145 8.75 -14.52 8.52
C TYR A 145 7.26 -14.61 8.84
N GLY A 146 6.39 -14.47 7.83
CA GLY A 146 4.93 -14.48 8.01
C GLY A 146 4.24 -15.76 7.57
N GLU A 147 4.93 -16.63 6.81
CA GLU A 147 4.35 -17.87 6.34
C GLU A 147 4.22 -18.90 7.45
N LYS A 148 3.02 -19.44 7.58
CA LYS A 148 2.72 -20.57 8.45
C LYS A 148 1.54 -21.35 7.89
N ASP A 149 1.69 -22.67 7.77
CA ASP A 149 0.63 -23.59 7.34
C ASP A 149 -0.04 -23.20 5.99
N GLY A 150 0.78 -22.72 5.04
CA GLY A 150 0.31 -22.30 3.70
C GLY A 150 -0.39 -20.95 3.65
N PHE A 151 -0.38 -20.19 4.75
CA PHE A 151 -0.91 -18.83 4.79
C PHE A 151 0.20 -17.83 5.17
N VAL A 152 0.25 -16.69 4.46
CA VAL A 152 1.20 -15.62 4.78
C VAL A 152 0.51 -14.51 5.57
N ASN A 153 0.83 -14.40 6.85
CA ASN A 153 0.45 -13.26 7.68
C ASN A 153 1.48 -12.14 7.49
N TYR A 154 1.23 -11.24 6.54
CA TYR A 154 2.14 -10.12 6.24
C TYR A 154 2.31 -9.14 7.39
N VAL A 155 1.35 -9.03 8.32
CA VAL A 155 1.48 -8.18 9.52
C VAL A 155 2.58 -8.74 10.42
N ASN A 156 2.51 -10.03 10.73
CA ASN A 156 3.53 -10.71 11.52
C ASN A 156 4.87 -10.72 10.78
N GLY A 157 4.86 -11.02 9.49
CA GLY A 157 6.05 -11.04 8.65
C GLY A 157 6.80 -9.71 8.69
N ALA A 158 6.10 -8.59 8.49
CA ALA A 158 6.70 -7.26 8.55
C ALA A 158 7.25 -6.92 9.94
N ASN A 159 6.51 -7.24 11.01
CA ASN A 159 6.94 -6.98 12.38
C ASN A 159 8.17 -7.80 12.76
N ILE A 160 8.18 -9.10 12.47
CA ILE A 160 9.28 -10.00 12.80
C ILE A 160 10.53 -9.64 11.97
N ALA A 161 10.37 -9.37 10.66
CA ALA A 161 11.49 -8.94 9.82
C ALA A 161 12.17 -7.67 10.35
N GLY A 162 11.38 -6.67 10.74
CA GLY A 162 11.89 -5.45 11.35
C GLY A 162 12.58 -5.70 12.70
N PHE A 163 11.97 -6.51 13.56
CA PHE A 163 12.55 -6.88 14.85
C PHE A 163 13.89 -7.61 14.71
N VAL A 164 13.97 -8.62 13.84
CA VAL A 164 15.20 -9.38 13.61
C VAL A 164 16.33 -8.46 13.17
N LYS A 165 16.07 -7.58 12.21
CA LYS A 165 17.07 -6.62 11.72
C LYS A 165 17.64 -5.72 12.83
N VAL A 166 16.76 -5.20 13.70
CA VAL A 166 17.17 -4.33 14.81
C VAL A 166 17.89 -5.14 15.90
N SER A 167 17.36 -6.31 16.24
CA SER A 167 17.95 -7.20 17.23
C SER A 167 19.36 -7.64 16.85
N ASP A 168 19.57 -8.02 15.57
CA ASP A 168 20.88 -8.39 15.06
C ASP A 168 21.89 -7.22 15.15
N ALA A 169 21.45 -6.02 14.78
CA ALA A 169 22.28 -4.83 14.91
C ALA A 169 22.64 -4.54 16.37
N MET A 170 21.66 -4.62 17.28
CA MET A 170 21.92 -4.43 18.72
C MET A 170 22.89 -5.48 19.27
N THR A 171 22.74 -6.75 18.87
CA THR A 171 23.64 -7.83 19.28
C THR A 171 25.07 -7.60 18.78
N GLN A 172 25.24 -7.15 17.54
CA GLN A 172 26.55 -6.86 16.95
C GLN A 172 27.24 -5.64 17.59
N GLN A 173 26.47 -4.64 17.99
CA GLN A 173 27.01 -3.44 18.62
C GLN A 173 27.28 -3.61 20.12
N GLY A 174 26.67 -4.61 20.73
CA GLY A 174 26.76 -4.87 22.16
C GLY A 174 25.80 -4.01 22.99
N ILE A 175 25.73 -4.32 24.29
CA ILE A 175 24.97 -3.56 25.29
C ILE A 175 25.99 -2.76 26.09
N TYR A 176 25.93 -1.45 26.04
CA TYR A 176 26.76 -0.52 26.80
C TYR A 176 25.98 0.10 27.96
#